data_6956de24b16a708a8161ff3c3a9bd31c
#
_entry.id   6956de24b16a708a8161ff3c3a9bd31c
#
_cell.length_a   1.000
_cell.length_b   1.000
_cell.length_c   1.000
_cell.angle_alpha   90.00
_cell.angle_beta   90.00
_cell.angle_gamma   90.00
#
_symmetry.space_group_name_H-M   'P 1'
#
loop_
_entity.id
_entity.type
_entity.pdbx_description
1 polymer ?
#
loop_
_entity_poly.entity_id
_entity_poly.type
_entity_poly.pdbx_seq_one_letter_code
_entity_poly.pdbx_strand_id
1 'polypeptide(L)'
;MIYHITSRKNWDNSLEKGYYEAESLLTEGFIHASTNNQVAGVLERYYKGQTDLLKLHIDESKLSVPLKYELAPSVNELFPHI
;
A
#
# COMPACT_ATOMS: atom_id res chain seq x y z
N MET A 1 4.36 -9.25 8.28
CA MET A 1 4.70 -7.90 7.77
C MET A 1 4.12 -7.71 6.39
N ILE A 2 3.39 -6.65 6.18
CA ILE A 2 2.89 -6.25 4.87
C ILE A 2 3.50 -4.92 4.47
N TYR A 3 3.37 -4.55 3.19
CA TYR A 3 4.07 -3.39 2.63
C TYR A 3 3.10 -2.54 1.83
N HIS A 4 3.30 -1.23 1.90
CA HIS A 4 2.55 -0.26 1.12
C HIS A 4 3.53 0.62 0.35
N ILE A 5 3.28 0.80 -0.95
CA ILE A 5 4.12 1.64 -1.80
C ILE A 5 3.49 3.01 -1.92
N THR A 6 4.28 4.04 -1.70
CA THR A 6 3.84 5.43 -1.84
C THR A 6 5.00 6.28 -2.33
N SER A 7 4.70 7.48 -2.82
CA SER A 7 5.74 8.41 -3.21
C SER A 7 6.31 9.12 -1.98
N ARG A 8 7.57 9.55 -2.08
CA ARG A 8 8.19 10.35 -1.02
C ARG A 8 7.39 11.62 -0.75
N LYS A 9 6.86 12.24 -1.79
CA LYS A 9 6.04 13.45 -1.67
C LYS A 9 4.80 13.20 -0.81
N ASN A 10 4.08 12.10 -1.07
CA ASN A 10 2.89 11.77 -0.29
C ASN A 10 3.25 11.46 1.15
N TRP A 11 4.36 10.78 1.38
CA TRP A 11 4.83 10.47 2.72
C TRP A 11 5.21 11.73 3.49
N ASP A 12 5.94 12.66 2.85
CA ASP A 12 6.34 13.92 3.47
C ASP A 12 5.11 14.76 3.84
N ASN A 13 4.10 14.78 2.97
CA ASN A 13 2.84 15.46 3.27
C ASN A 13 2.14 14.85 4.49
N SER A 14 2.21 13.53 4.63
CA SER A 14 1.59 12.86 5.79
C SER A 14 2.31 13.19 7.09
N LEU A 15 3.63 13.39 7.06
CA LEU A 15 4.38 13.80 8.25
C LEU A 15 3.93 15.18 8.75
N GLU A 16 3.58 16.08 7.85
CA GLU A 16 3.06 17.40 8.22
C GLU A 16 1.67 17.31 8.84
N LYS A 17 0.84 16.38 8.36
CA LYS A 17 -0.51 16.17 8.90
C LYS A 17 -0.52 15.39 10.21
N GLY A 18 0.53 14.64 10.48
CA GLY A 18 0.60 13.75 11.63
C GLY A 18 -0.06 12.39 11.44
N TYR A 19 -0.56 12.08 10.23
CA TYR A 19 -1.10 10.76 9.88
C TYR A 19 -0.98 10.52 8.39
N TYR A 20 -1.03 9.25 7.97
CA TYR A 20 -0.95 8.87 6.56
C TYR A 20 -2.32 8.40 6.05
N GLU A 21 -2.73 8.95 4.91
CA GLU A 21 -3.87 8.48 4.15
C GLU A 21 -3.44 8.22 2.71
N ALA A 22 -3.72 7.03 2.20
CA ALA A 22 -3.54 6.75 0.79
C ALA A 22 -4.72 7.31 0.00
N GLU A 23 -4.49 7.69 -1.25
CA GLU A 23 -5.55 8.18 -2.14
C GLU A 23 -6.68 7.15 -2.27
N SER A 24 -6.34 5.86 -2.30
CA SER A 24 -7.33 4.79 -2.38
C SER A 24 -8.31 4.77 -1.21
N LEU A 25 -7.92 5.29 -0.05
CA LEU A 25 -8.82 5.40 1.10
C LEU A 25 -10.00 6.32 0.81
N LEU A 26 -9.77 7.40 0.06
CA LEU A 26 -10.82 8.35 -0.31
C LEU A 26 -11.71 7.83 -1.43
N THR A 27 -11.15 7.08 -2.38
CA THR A 27 -11.87 6.61 -3.57
C THR A 27 -12.46 5.21 -3.40
N GLU A 28 -11.79 4.32 -2.68
CA GLU A 28 -12.16 2.92 -2.56
C GLU A 28 -12.45 2.48 -1.12
N GLY A 29 -12.12 3.31 -0.15
CA GLY A 29 -12.41 3.04 1.26
C GLY A 29 -11.39 2.15 1.98
N PHE A 30 -10.24 1.85 1.35
CA PHE A 30 -9.20 1.05 1.96
C PHE A 30 -7.82 1.41 1.40
N ILE A 31 -6.78 0.97 2.10
CA ILE A 31 -5.39 1.16 1.69
C ILE A 31 -4.88 -0.15 1.09
N HIS A 32 -4.38 -0.09 -0.14
CA HIS A 32 -3.75 -1.23 -0.80
C HIS A 32 -2.40 -1.55 -0.17
N ALA A 33 -2.18 -2.81 0.16
CA ALA A 33 -0.89 -3.27 0.64
C ALA A 33 -0.48 -4.54 -0.12
N SER A 34 0.71 -5.05 0.14
CA SER A 34 1.27 -6.21 -0.53
C SER A 34 2.06 -7.07 0.44
N THR A 35 2.09 -8.37 0.21
CA THR A 35 3.05 -9.24 0.90
C THR A 35 4.44 -9.03 0.30
N ASN A 36 5.47 -9.50 0.98
CA ASN A 36 6.85 -9.37 0.49
C ASN A 36 7.03 -9.95 -0.91
N ASN A 37 6.39 -11.08 -1.21
CA ASN A 37 6.50 -11.71 -2.52
C ASN A 37 5.78 -10.94 -3.63
N GLN A 38 4.85 -10.06 -3.28
CA GLN A 38 4.05 -9.31 -4.24
C GLN A 38 4.67 -7.96 -4.62
N VAL A 39 5.57 -7.43 -3.80
CA VAL A 39 6.09 -6.07 -3.96
C VAL A 39 6.73 -5.83 -5.33
N ALA A 40 7.58 -6.75 -5.80
CA ALA A 40 8.25 -6.60 -7.09
C ALA A 40 7.25 -6.52 -8.25
N GLY A 41 6.23 -7.37 -8.24
CA GLY A 41 5.19 -7.36 -9.26
C GLY A 41 4.34 -6.09 -9.22
N VAL A 42 4.05 -5.58 -8.02
CA VAL A 42 3.30 -4.33 -7.86
C VAL A 42 4.10 -3.16 -8.44
N LEU A 43 5.39 -3.08 -8.12
CA LEU A 43 6.25 -2.03 -8.66
C LEU A 43 6.30 -2.07 -10.18
N GLU A 44 6.39 -3.25 -10.76
CA GLU A 44 6.45 -3.41 -12.20
C GLU A 44 5.13 -3.04 -12.88
N ARG A 45 3.99 -3.46 -12.33
CA ARG A 45 2.68 -3.26 -12.96
C ARG A 45 2.13 -1.86 -12.78
N TYR A 46 2.28 -1.26 -11.60
CA TYR A 46 1.59 -0.01 -11.24
C TYR A 46 2.50 1.19 -11.11
N TYR A 47 3.80 0.98 -10.92
CA TYR A 47 4.75 2.06 -10.67
C TYR A 47 5.91 2.09 -11.66
N LYS A 48 5.78 1.38 -12.77
CA LYS A 48 6.82 1.33 -13.80
C LYS A 48 7.10 2.75 -14.31
N GLY A 49 8.38 3.11 -14.34
CA GLY A 49 8.80 4.44 -14.77
C GLY A 49 8.69 5.52 -13.71
N GLN A 50 8.12 5.22 -12.54
CA GLN A 50 8.09 6.16 -11.42
C GLN A 50 9.34 6.03 -10.57
N THR A 51 9.78 7.16 -10.04
CA THR A 51 10.96 7.23 -9.17
C THR A 51 10.57 7.84 -7.82
N ASP A 52 11.52 7.82 -6.88
CA ASP A 52 11.34 8.42 -5.57
C ASP A 52 10.15 7.80 -4.81
N LEU A 53 10.07 6.47 -4.84
CA LEU A 53 9.06 5.70 -4.15
C LEU A 53 9.60 5.18 -2.81
N LEU A 54 8.69 5.04 -1.85
CA LEU A 54 9.00 4.46 -0.54
C LEU A 54 8.20 3.17 -0.37
N LYS A 55 8.84 2.18 0.26
CA LYS A 55 8.18 0.95 0.69
C LYS A 55 7.98 1.03 2.19
N LEU A 56 6.74 1.24 2.62
CA LEU A 56 6.39 1.30 4.03
C LEU A 56 6.22 -0.11 4.58
N HIS A 57 6.88 -0.39 5.69
CA HIS A 57 6.78 -1.67 6.39
C HIS A 57 5.68 -1.55 7.45
N ILE A 58 4.67 -2.40 7.36
CA ILE A 58 3.53 -2.36 8.26
C ILE A 58 3.49 -3.65 9.08
N ASP A 59 3.57 -3.51 10.39
CA ASP A 59 3.40 -4.62 11.30
C ASP A 59 1.89 -4.82 11.51
N GLU A 60 1.34 -5.85 10.88
CA GLU A 60 -0.09 -6.14 10.90
C GLU A 60 -0.63 -6.42 12.31
N SER A 61 0.23 -6.86 13.23
CA SER A 61 -0.17 -7.10 14.62
C SER A 61 -0.50 -5.81 15.37
N LYS A 62 -0.08 -4.67 14.84
CA LYS A 62 -0.31 -3.35 15.45
C LYS A 62 -1.45 -2.57 14.80
N LEU A 63 -2.12 -3.16 13.81
CA LEU A 63 -3.25 -2.51 13.17
C LEU A 63 -4.45 -2.48 14.10
N SER A 64 -5.15 -1.33 14.14
CA SER A 64 -6.36 -1.16 14.93
C SER A 64 -7.61 -1.64 14.20
N VAL A 65 -7.50 -1.93 12.91
CA VAL A 65 -8.62 -2.38 12.07
C VAL A 65 -8.29 -3.76 11.50
N PRO A 66 -9.32 -4.57 11.16
CA PRO A 66 -9.09 -5.89 10.56
C PRO A 66 -8.40 -5.78 9.21
N LEU A 67 -7.45 -6.68 8.98
CA LEU A 67 -6.81 -6.84 7.68
C LEU A 67 -7.63 -7.81 6.85
N LYS A 68 -7.96 -7.43 5.62
CA LYS A 68 -8.70 -8.28 4.68
C LYS A 68 -7.85 -8.56 3.47
N TYR A 69 -7.91 -9.79 2.96
CA TYR A 69 -7.29 -10.16 1.70
C TYR A 69 -8.36 -10.21 0.63
N GLU A 70 -8.17 -9.46 -0.45
CA GLU A 70 -9.12 -9.41 -1.55
C GLU A 70 -8.44 -9.75 -2.87
N LEU A 71 -9.20 -10.44 -3.74
CA LEU A 71 -8.72 -10.88 -5.03
C LEU A 71 -8.59 -9.70 -5.99
N ALA A 72 -7.44 -9.58 -6.65
CA ALA A 72 -7.24 -8.69 -7.79
C ALA A 72 -7.43 -9.52 -9.07
N PRO A 73 -8.57 -9.42 -9.77
CA PRO A 73 -8.88 -10.31 -10.90
C PRO A 73 -7.88 -10.23 -12.05
N SER A 74 -7.30 -9.06 -12.26
CA SER A 74 -6.36 -8.83 -13.37
C SER A 74 -5.09 -9.69 -13.27
N VAL A 75 -4.69 -10.07 -12.04
CA VAL A 75 -3.49 -10.87 -11.79
C VAL A 75 -3.78 -12.15 -11.03
N ASN A 76 -5.03 -12.39 -10.67
CA ASN A 76 -5.50 -13.57 -9.95
C ASN A 76 -4.71 -13.80 -8.63
N GLU A 77 -4.48 -12.74 -7.88
CA GLU A 77 -3.77 -12.78 -6.61
C GLU A 77 -4.58 -12.08 -5.51
N LEU A 78 -4.43 -12.56 -4.28
CA LEU A 78 -5.01 -11.94 -3.10
C LEU A 78 -4.05 -10.91 -2.53
N PHE A 79 -4.52 -9.68 -2.35
CA PHE A 79 -3.74 -8.60 -1.75
C PHE A 79 -4.34 -8.16 -0.42
N PRO A 80 -3.49 -7.87 0.60
CA PRO A 80 -3.98 -7.37 1.86
C PRO A 80 -4.51 -5.93 1.71
N HIS A 81 -5.66 -5.65 2.29
CA HIS A 81 -6.29 -4.32 2.31
C HIS A 81 -6.51 -3.88 3.76
N ILE A 82 -6.16 -2.66 4.04
CA ILE A 82 -6.32 -2.05 5.37
C ILE A 82 -7.54 -1.14 5.41
#